data_95903dfb39d3e936341f95d37428f554
#
_entry.id   95903dfb39d3e936341f95d37428f554
#
_cell.length_a   1.000
_cell.length_b   1.000
_cell.length_c   1.000
_cell.angle_alpha   90.00
_cell.angle_beta   90.00
_cell.angle_gamma   90.00
#
_symmetry.space_group_name_H-M   'P 1'
#
loop_
_entity.id
_entity.type
_entity.pdbx_description
1 polymer ?
#
loop_
_entity_poly.entity_id
_entity_poly.type
_entity_poly.pdbx_seq_one_letter_code
_entity_poly.pdbx_strand_id
1 'polypeptide(L)'
;MKEVKFVHASDIHVGGFAGRALRVKEEEALTAFVNRCIDEKVDFVVLAGDTFDSNIPPIREAIMFSRQMRKLKEAGIRVYAVYGSHDYSPTRDSLIELLEADGVLTVINNEVQDPSGVWLNGVHGLVGAKEVYRFGDPELAAKHKPSIFVFHTAVYEANMTPKELSVPITSLPPGYTYYAAGHLHKRIELRSTEGSPVNYPGPLFLGWSKADLENYFRGSDTGFYIVDLEGDSNPRFEYVSLRGIQGGLVEVSAEGRSAAEVLSDVEEKTFKLIGGLPSGSVVLIKISGRLSTGTRAEVSIGIEKLRRKHGEYEFEINDRQLADPEEVEVERGERFEERALTKLAAEFPVKVEPSFIQQLIHTLGEEQPEGMTKA
;
A
#
# COMPACT_ATOMS: atom_id res chain seq x y z
N MET A 1 -38.76 6.88 5.22
CA MET A 1 -37.78 5.86 5.66
C MET A 1 -36.98 6.44 6.81
N LYS A 2 -36.53 5.62 7.75
CA LYS A 2 -35.60 6.05 8.80
C LYS A 2 -34.31 6.56 8.13
N GLU A 3 -33.71 7.62 8.63
CA GLU A 3 -32.36 8.05 8.25
C GLU A 3 -31.40 6.91 8.57
N VAL A 4 -30.57 6.52 7.59
CA VAL A 4 -29.58 5.47 7.73
C VAL A 4 -28.19 6.08 7.62
N LYS A 5 -27.37 5.81 8.62
CA LYS A 5 -25.99 6.29 8.67
C LYS A 5 -25.04 5.11 8.54
N PHE A 6 -24.08 5.18 7.61
CA PHE A 6 -23.05 4.14 7.48
C PHE A 6 -21.67 4.73 7.30
N VAL A 7 -20.65 3.89 7.48
CA VAL A 7 -19.25 4.24 7.25
C VAL A 7 -18.75 3.50 6.03
N HIS A 8 -17.99 4.20 5.20
CA HIS A 8 -17.26 3.65 4.07
C HIS A 8 -15.75 3.83 4.27
N ALA A 9 -15.03 2.73 4.42
CA ALA A 9 -13.57 2.65 4.50
C ALA A 9 -13.04 1.67 3.46
N SER A 10 -11.77 1.80 3.09
CA SER A 10 -11.05 0.89 2.18
C SER A 10 -9.55 0.89 2.48
N ASP A 11 -8.82 -0.01 1.86
CA ASP A 11 -7.36 0.00 1.81
C ASP A 11 -6.73 0.14 3.22
N ILE A 12 -7.24 -0.66 4.17
CA ILE A 12 -6.77 -0.64 5.57
C ILE A 12 -5.37 -1.25 5.67
N HIS A 13 -5.10 -2.31 4.88
CA HIS A 13 -3.85 -3.05 4.81
C HIS A 13 -3.30 -3.45 6.19
N VAL A 14 -4.17 -3.99 7.04
CA VAL A 14 -3.77 -4.49 8.36
C VAL A 14 -2.63 -5.48 8.23
N GLY A 15 -1.51 -5.19 8.90
CA GLY A 15 -0.28 -5.97 8.82
C GLY A 15 0.75 -5.42 7.84
N GLY A 16 0.47 -4.40 7.06
CA GLY A 16 1.43 -3.75 6.16
C GLY A 16 2.65 -3.18 6.88
N PHE A 17 2.49 -2.87 8.16
CA PHE A 17 3.56 -2.39 9.04
C PHE A 17 3.96 -3.43 10.11
N ALA A 18 3.62 -4.70 9.93
CA ALA A 18 4.01 -5.77 10.84
C ALA A 18 5.53 -5.77 11.08
N GLY A 19 5.94 -5.81 12.36
CA GLY A 19 7.35 -5.76 12.74
C GLY A 19 8.02 -4.38 12.69
N ARG A 20 7.27 -3.30 12.37
CA ARG A 20 7.75 -1.91 12.37
C ARG A 20 7.16 -1.12 13.54
N ALA A 21 7.79 0.01 13.89
CA ALA A 21 7.25 0.90 14.93
C ALA A 21 5.89 1.51 14.53
N LEU A 22 5.69 1.76 13.24
CA LEU A 22 4.41 2.23 12.67
C LEU A 22 3.22 1.30 12.95
N ARG A 23 3.46 0.02 13.28
CA ARG A 23 2.42 -0.93 13.66
C ARG A 23 1.56 -0.46 14.84
N VAL A 24 2.16 0.18 15.83
CA VAL A 24 1.40 0.72 16.98
C VAL A 24 0.46 1.83 16.52
N LYS A 25 0.91 2.65 15.57
CA LYS A 25 0.11 3.72 14.99
C LYS A 25 -1.03 3.19 14.10
N GLU A 26 -0.81 2.08 13.40
CA GLU A 26 -1.86 1.36 12.68
C GLU A 26 -2.95 0.87 13.64
N GLU A 27 -2.59 0.26 14.77
CA GLU A 27 -3.54 -0.18 15.80
C GLU A 27 -4.30 1.00 16.44
N GLU A 28 -3.63 2.12 16.71
CA GLU A 28 -4.24 3.35 17.20
C GLU A 28 -5.27 3.91 16.19
N ALA A 29 -4.93 3.96 14.90
CA ALA A 29 -5.82 4.43 13.84
C ALA A 29 -7.06 3.54 13.67
N LEU A 30 -6.88 2.21 13.66
CA LEU A 30 -8.00 1.27 13.61
C LEU A 30 -8.90 1.39 14.86
N THR A 31 -8.30 1.60 16.03
CA THR A 31 -9.06 1.82 17.27
C THR A 31 -9.87 3.13 17.20
N ALA A 32 -9.28 4.20 16.70
CA ALA A 32 -9.95 5.49 16.52
C ALA A 32 -11.12 5.36 15.52
N PHE A 33 -10.92 4.65 14.42
CA PHE A 33 -11.95 4.33 13.44
C PHE A 33 -13.15 3.61 14.08
N VAL A 34 -12.91 2.53 14.80
CA VAL A 34 -13.97 1.73 15.45
C VAL A 34 -14.71 2.57 16.51
N ASN A 35 -13.98 3.32 17.32
CA ASN A 35 -14.60 4.20 18.32
C ASN A 35 -15.49 5.24 17.65
N ARG A 36 -15.03 5.86 16.55
CA ARG A 36 -15.83 6.84 15.81
C ARG A 36 -17.12 6.20 15.24
N CYS A 37 -17.05 4.98 14.70
CA CYS A 37 -18.25 4.28 14.24
C CYS A 37 -19.28 4.07 15.38
N ILE A 38 -18.80 3.73 16.58
CA ILE A 38 -19.65 3.51 17.76
C ILE A 38 -20.25 4.84 18.26
N ASP A 39 -19.44 5.88 18.36
CA ASP A 39 -19.86 7.22 18.84
C ASP A 39 -20.92 7.84 17.91
N GLU A 40 -20.75 7.67 16.59
CA GLU A 40 -21.69 8.12 15.56
C GLU A 40 -22.96 7.24 15.47
N LYS A 41 -22.96 6.09 16.15
CA LYS A 41 -24.07 5.12 16.14
C LYS A 41 -24.48 4.72 14.72
N VAL A 42 -23.50 4.42 13.88
CA VAL A 42 -23.75 4.04 12.49
C VAL A 42 -24.52 2.72 12.43
N ASP A 43 -25.38 2.55 11.44
CA ASP A 43 -26.14 1.31 11.26
C ASP A 43 -25.23 0.16 10.80
N PHE A 44 -24.26 0.47 9.94
CA PHE A 44 -23.28 -0.51 9.44
C PHE A 44 -22.00 0.15 8.91
N VAL A 45 -20.98 -0.68 8.65
CA VAL A 45 -19.70 -0.32 8.03
C VAL A 45 -19.55 -1.07 6.72
N VAL A 46 -19.05 -0.40 5.69
CA VAL A 46 -18.64 -0.98 4.40
C VAL A 46 -17.14 -0.91 4.29
N LEU A 47 -16.50 -2.06 4.05
CA LEU A 47 -15.08 -2.19 3.76
C LEU A 47 -14.91 -2.51 2.26
N ALA A 48 -14.42 -1.54 1.50
CA ALA A 48 -14.32 -1.65 0.04
C ALA A 48 -12.98 -2.26 -0.41
N GLY A 49 -12.58 -3.38 0.21
CA GLY A 49 -11.42 -4.20 -0.14
C GLY A 49 -10.09 -3.75 0.46
N ASP A 50 -9.08 -4.61 0.28
CA ASP A 50 -7.73 -4.51 0.84
C ASP A 50 -7.76 -4.21 2.35
N THR A 51 -8.55 -5.02 3.06
CA THR A 51 -8.65 -4.98 4.53
C THR A 51 -7.35 -5.41 5.18
N PHE A 52 -6.69 -6.42 4.62
CA PHE A 52 -5.40 -6.93 5.06
C PHE A 52 -4.33 -6.73 3.99
N ASP A 53 -3.07 -6.65 4.40
CA ASP A 53 -1.92 -6.56 3.50
C ASP A 53 -1.62 -7.90 2.78
N SER A 54 -2.17 -8.99 3.29
CA SER A 54 -2.16 -10.31 2.65
C SER A 54 -3.36 -11.13 3.11
N ASN A 55 -3.77 -12.10 2.31
CA ASN A 55 -4.88 -13.00 2.63
C ASN A 55 -4.65 -13.84 3.92
N ILE A 56 -3.39 -14.03 4.32
CA ILE A 56 -2.97 -14.67 5.58
C ILE A 56 -2.03 -13.70 6.32
N PRO A 57 -2.58 -12.70 7.03
CA PRO A 57 -1.76 -11.76 7.79
C PRO A 57 -1.12 -12.44 9.01
N PRO A 58 -0.08 -11.86 9.61
CA PRO A 58 0.47 -12.35 10.86
C PRO A 58 -0.62 -12.48 11.93
N ILE A 59 -0.56 -13.55 12.71
CA ILE A 59 -1.62 -13.90 13.67
C ILE A 59 -1.94 -12.80 14.69
N ARG A 60 -0.95 -11.99 15.04
CA ARG A 60 -1.12 -10.86 15.98
C ARG A 60 -2.04 -9.79 15.41
N GLU A 61 -1.85 -9.43 14.16
CA GLU A 61 -2.62 -8.45 13.42
C GLU A 61 -4.04 -8.98 13.16
N ALA A 62 -4.17 -10.27 12.86
CA ALA A 62 -5.46 -10.96 12.76
C ALA A 62 -6.26 -10.87 14.08
N ILE A 63 -5.61 -11.14 15.21
CA ILE A 63 -6.23 -11.04 16.54
C ILE A 63 -6.63 -9.60 16.84
N MET A 64 -5.76 -8.64 16.54
CA MET A 64 -6.02 -7.21 16.77
C MET A 64 -7.25 -6.77 15.97
N PHE A 65 -7.30 -7.04 14.67
CA PHE A 65 -8.42 -6.70 13.81
C PHE A 65 -9.72 -7.37 14.27
N SER A 66 -9.70 -8.68 14.54
CA SER A 66 -10.86 -9.43 15.03
C SER A 66 -11.45 -8.82 16.30
N ARG A 67 -10.60 -8.40 17.25
CA ARG A 67 -11.05 -7.73 18.49
C ARG A 67 -11.75 -6.40 18.20
N GLN A 68 -11.26 -5.63 17.25
CA GLN A 68 -11.86 -4.34 16.89
C GLN A 68 -13.21 -4.55 16.18
N MET A 69 -13.29 -5.48 15.25
CA MET A 69 -14.58 -5.80 14.57
C MET A 69 -15.62 -6.38 15.54
N ARG A 70 -15.18 -7.14 16.53
CA ARG A 70 -16.08 -7.64 17.59
C ARG A 70 -16.70 -6.52 18.41
N LYS A 71 -15.99 -5.42 18.67
CA LYS A 71 -16.57 -4.25 19.34
C LYS A 71 -17.71 -3.63 18.51
N LEU A 72 -17.56 -3.56 17.17
CA LEU A 72 -18.64 -3.12 16.29
C LEU A 72 -19.85 -4.05 16.42
N LYS A 73 -19.65 -5.36 16.35
CA LYS A 73 -20.70 -6.37 16.51
C LYS A 73 -21.41 -6.24 17.86
N GLU A 74 -20.68 -6.07 18.96
CA GLU A 74 -21.23 -5.89 20.31
C GLU A 74 -22.02 -4.58 20.42
N ALA A 75 -21.64 -3.54 19.67
CA ALA A 75 -22.39 -2.30 19.54
C ALA A 75 -23.62 -2.40 18.60
N GLY A 76 -23.86 -3.57 17.99
CA GLY A 76 -24.95 -3.79 17.03
C GLY A 76 -24.67 -3.25 15.63
N ILE A 77 -23.43 -2.87 15.33
CA ILE A 77 -22.99 -2.35 14.04
C ILE A 77 -22.52 -3.52 13.16
N ARG A 78 -23.15 -3.68 12.00
CA ARG A 78 -22.81 -4.73 11.04
C ARG A 78 -21.64 -4.28 10.15
N VAL A 79 -20.86 -5.24 9.69
CA VAL A 79 -19.73 -4.98 8.78
C VAL A 79 -19.93 -5.76 7.50
N TYR A 80 -19.90 -5.08 6.37
CA TYR A 80 -19.98 -5.64 5.02
C TYR A 80 -18.67 -5.41 4.30
N ALA A 81 -18.16 -6.41 3.57
CA ALA A 81 -16.88 -6.30 2.90
C ALA A 81 -16.93 -6.91 1.48
N VAL A 82 -16.13 -6.33 0.59
CA VAL A 82 -15.66 -7.02 -0.61
C VAL A 82 -14.17 -7.34 -0.43
N TYR A 83 -13.67 -8.35 -1.14
CA TYR A 83 -12.22 -8.58 -1.20
C TYR A 83 -11.55 -7.48 -2.02
N GLY A 84 -10.35 -7.09 -1.60
CA GLY A 84 -9.40 -6.43 -2.47
C GLY A 84 -8.39 -7.42 -3.06
N SER A 85 -7.43 -6.93 -3.81
CA SER A 85 -6.41 -7.77 -4.45
C SER A 85 -5.48 -8.47 -3.45
N HIS A 86 -5.27 -7.88 -2.29
CA HIS A 86 -4.47 -8.41 -1.18
C HIS A 86 -5.24 -9.43 -0.32
N ASP A 87 -6.53 -9.23 -0.13
CA ASP A 87 -7.39 -10.14 0.64
C ASP A 87 -7.73 -11.42 -0.11
N TYR A 88 -7.74 -11.36 -1.45
CA TYR A 88 -8.27 -12.41 -2.29
C TYR A 88 -7.45 -13.69 -2.23
N SER A 89 -8.13 -14.82 -2.01
CA SER A 89 -7.57 -16.18 -2.13
C SER A 89 -8.42 -17.02 -3.09
N PRO A 90 -7.83 -17.56 -4.15
CA PRO A 90 -8.55 -18.45 -5.08
C PRO A 90 -9.09 -19.73 -4.41
N THR A 91 -8.44 -20.16 -3.33
CA THR A 91 -8.81 -21.38 -2.57
C THR A 91 -9.77 -21.06 -1.42
N ARG A 92 -10.13 -19.79 -1.23
CA ARG A 92 -10.92 -19.30 -0.10
C ARG A 92 -10.26 -19.54 1.28
N ASP A 93 -8.94 -19.61 1.33
CA ASP A 93 -8.17 -19.71 2.56
C ASP A 93 -7.67 -18.33 2.94
N SER A 94 -8.55 -17.47 3.47
CA SER A 94 -8.22 -16.12 3.87
C SER A 94 -8.79 -15.78 5.25
N LEU A 95 -8.22 -14.75 5.90
CA LEU A 95 -8.74 -14.29 7.17
C LEU A 95 -10.15 -13.69 7.04
N ILE A 96 -10.48 -13.07 5.91
CA ILE A 96 -11.82 -12.53 5.66
C ILE A 96 -12.87 -13.62 5.78
N GLU A 97 -12.63 -14.81 5.25
CA GLU A 97 -13.57 -15.93 5.32
C GLU A 97 -13.67 -16.54 6.71
N LEU A 98 -12.57 -16.55 7.46
CA LEU A 98 -12.63 -16.93 8.87
C LEU A 98 -13.52 -15.96 9.66
N LEU A 99 -13.39 -14.65 9.42
CA LEU A 99 -14.20 -13.64 10.09
C LEU A 99 -15.70 -13.70 9.67
N GLU A 100 -15.97 -14.07 8.41
CA GLU A 100 -17.33 -14.33 7.94
C GLU A 100 -17.94 -15.56 8.63
N ALA A 101 -17.18 -16.67 8.69
CA ALA A 101 -17.62 -17.89 9.37
C ALA A 101 -17.94 -17.66 10.86
N ASP A 102 -17.18 -16.78 11.53
CA ASP A 102 -17.43 -16.34 12.92
C ASP A 102 -18.58 -15.31 13.02
N GLY A 103 -19.16 -14.91 11.90
CA GLY A 103 -20.21 -13.91 11.84
C GLY A 103 -19.78 -12.54 12.36
N VAL A 104 -18.52 -12.19 12.18
CA VAL A 104 -17.94 -10.89 12.55
C VAL A 104 -18.17 -9.86 11.43
N LEU A 105 -18.15 -10.32 10.18
CA LEU A 105 -18.47 -9.53 9.00
C LEU A 105 -19.30 -10.39 8.02
N THR A 106 -19.84 -9.74 6.99
CA THR A 106 -20.53 -10.39 5.87
C THR A 106 -19.82 -10.02 4.57
N VAL A 107 -19.40 -11.02 3.80
CA VAL A 107 -18.84 -10.81 2.46
C VAL A 107 -19.98 -10.62 1.45
N ILE A 108 -19.89 -9.57 0.64
CA ILE A 108 -20.88 -9.25 -0.39
C ILE A 108 -20.61 -10.11 -1.63
N ASN A 109 -20.99 -11.39 -1.57
CA ASN A 109 -20.88 -12.30 -2.72
C ASN A 109 -22.08 -12.16 -3.69
N ASN A 110 -23.21 -11.73 -3.18
CA ASN A 110 -24.46 -11.47 -3.88
C ASN A 110 -25.13 -10.24 -3.26
N GLU A 111 -26.22 -9.78 -3.89
CA GLU A 111 -27.02 -8.71 -3.32
C GLU A 111 -27.53 -9.10 -1.92
N VAL A 112 -27.33 -8.25 -0.93
CA VAL A 112 -27.73 -8.44 0.47
C VAL A 112 -28.47 -7.22 0.97
N GLN A 113 -29.54 -7.43 1.76
CA GLN A 113 -30.28 -6.36 2.41
C GLN A 113 -29.83 -6.22 3.88
N ASP A 114 -29.36 -5.03 4.25
CA ASP A 114 -29.14 -4.67 5.64
C ASP A 114 -30.49 -4.49 6.37
N PRO A 115 -30.60 -4.84 7.66
CA PRO A 115 -31.81 -4.60 8.46
C PRO A 115 -32.29 -3.15 8.48
N SER A 116 -31.45 -2.16 8.17
CA SER A 116 -31.87 -0.76 7.97
C SER A 116 -32.71 -0.53 6.71
N GLY A 117 -32.80 -1.53 5.82
CA GLY A 117 -33.50 -1.48 4.55
C GLY A 117 -32.64 -1.13 3.35
N VAL A 118 -31.35 -0.83 3.54
CA VAL A 118 -30.38 -0.55 2.46
C VAL A 118 -29.93 -1.85 1.80
N TRP A 119 -29.86 -1.85 0.48
CA TRP A 119 -29.36 -2.97 -0.30
C TRP A 119 -27.87 -2.76 -0.67
N LEU A 120 -27.07 -3.80 -0.55
CA LEU A 120 -25.67 -3.80 -0.92
C LEU A 120 -25.42 -4.86 -1.99
N ASN A 121 -24.66 -4.51 -3.01
CA ASN A 121 -24.14 -5.42 -4.02
C ASN A 121 -22.69 -5.02 -4.35
N GLY A 122 -21.91 -5.90 -4.95
CA GLY A 122 -20.52 -5.53 -5.19
C GLY A 122 -19.73 -6.43 -6.11
N VAL A 123 -18.52 -5.97 -6.39
CA VAL A 123 -17.51 -6.70 -7.17
C VAL A 123 -16.20 -6.72 -6.40
N HIS A 124 -15.68 -7.91 -6.17
CA HIS A 124 -14.40 -8.13 -5.50
C HIS A 124 -13.23 -7.71 -6.40
N GLY A 125 -12.21 -7.11 -5.81
CA GLY A 125 -10.92 -6.91 -6.46
C GLY A 125 -10.18 -8.25 -6.63
N LEU A 126 -9.52 -8.41 -7.77
CA LEU A 126 -8.79 -9.63 -8.11
C LEU A 126 -7.34 -9.30 -8.48
N VAL A 127 -6.44 -10.24 -8.24
CA VAL A 127 -5.04 -10.09 -8.65
C VAL A 127 -4.96 -9.88 -10.17
N GLY A 128 -4.27 -8.81 -10.58
CA GLY A 128 -4.10 -8.43 -11.98
C GLY A 128 -5.30 -7.74 -12.61
N ALA A 129 -6.14 -7.10 -11.79
CA ALA A 129 -7.31 -6.31 -12.20
C ALA A 129 -8.31 -7.10 -13.09
N LYS A 130 -8.43 -8.40 -12.86
CA LYS A 130 -9.33 -9.27 -13.64
C LYS A 130 -10.81 -8.97 -13.41
N GLU A 131 -11.15 -8.32 -12.33
CA GLU A 131 -12.52 -7.87 -12.02
C GLU A 131 -13.06 -6.86 -13.02
N VAL A 132 -12.21 -6.14 -13.75
CA VAL A 132 -12.65 -5.14 -14.77
C VAL A 132 -13.58 -5.75 -15.81
N TYR A 133 -13.45 -7.05 -16.11
CA TYR A 133 -14.32 -7.76 -17.06
C TYR A 133 -15.74 -8.01 -16.54
N ARG A 134 -15.97 -7.83 -15.23
CA ARG A 134 -17.30 -7.96 -14.62
C ARG A 134 -18.15 -6.71 -14.77
N PHE A 135 -17.49 -5.56 -14.92
CA PHE A 135 -18.21 -4.30 -15.08
C PHE A 135 -18.89 -4.26 -16.47
N GLY A 136 -20.11 -3.76 -16.51
CA GLY A 136 -20.95 -3.82 -17.70
C GLY A 136 -21.88 -5.03 -17.76
N ASP A 137 -21.81 -5.97 -16.79
CA ASP A 137 -22.80 -7.03 -16.62
C ASP A 137 -24.14 -6.41 -16.21
N PRO A 138 -25.23 -6.57 -17.02
CA PRO A 138 -26.53 -6.00 -16.71
C PRO A 138 -27.13 -6.51 -15.39
N GLU A 139 -26.72 -7.69 -14.92
CA GLU A 139 -27.18 -8.25 -13.66
C GLU A 139 -26.70 -7.49 -12.42
N LEU A 140 -25.64 -6.71 -12.59
CA LEU A 140 -25.11 -5.85 -11.52
C LEU A 140 -25.92 -4.55 -11.34
N ALA A 141 -26.85 -4.20 -12.24
CA ALA A 141 -27.68 -3.02 -12.08
C ALA A 141 -28.50 -3.09 -10.79
N ALA A 142 -28.70 -1.94 -10.13
CA ALA A 142 -29.47 -1.88 -8.91
C ALA A 142 -30.93 -2.28 -9.14
N LYS A 143 -31.43 -3.23 -8.34
CA LYS A 143 -32.82 -3.71 -8.38
C LYS A 143 -33.69 -3.04 -7.33
N HIS A 144 -33.07 -2.43 -6.34
CA HIS A 144 -33.71 -1.87 -5.17
C HIS A 144 -33.12 -0.51 -4.78
N LYS A 145 -33.85 0.29 -4.00
CA LYS A 145 -33.39 1.56 -3.42
C LYS A 145 -33.82 1.69 -1.97
N PRO A 146 -33.04 2.35 -1.11
CA PRO A 146 -31.68 2.82 -1.37
C PRO A 146 -30.69 1.67 -1.51
N SER A 147 -29.67 1.85 -2.34
CA SER A 147 -28.68 0.80 -2.61
C SER A 147 -27.27 1.34 -2.74
N ILE A 148 -26.30 0.52 -2.35
CA ILE A 148 -24.87 0.81 -2.38
C ILE A 148 -24.18 -0.24 -3.27
N PHE A 149 -23.36 0.23 -4.22
CA PHE A 149 -22.46 -0.64 -4.96
C PHE A 149 -21.05 -0.55 -4.38
N VAL A 150 -20.52 -1.69 -3.93
CA VAL A 150 -19.21 -1.78 -3.28
C VAL A 150 -18.23 -2.46 -4.22
N PHE A 151 -17.08 -1.84 -4.48
CA PHE A 151 -16.12 -2.43 -5.40
C PHE A 151 -14.68 -2.03 -5.08
N HIS A 152 -13.73 -2.89 -5.50
CA HIS A 152 -12.32 -2.64 -5.31
C HIS A 152 -11.61 -2.65 -6.67
N THR A 153 -11.66 -1.52 -7.37
CA THR A 153 -11.13 -1.35 -8.74
C THR A 153 -10.94 0.13 -9.03
N ALA A 154 -9.93 0.45 -9.84
CA ALA A 154 -9.71 1.82 -10.30
C ALA A 154 -10.76 2.24 -11.34
N VAL A 155 -11.28 3.46 -11.22
CA VAL A 155 -12.05 4.14 -12.27
C VAL A 155 -11.10 5.00 -13.10
N TYR A 156 -11.19 4.89 -14.43
CA TYR A 156 -10.28 5.57 -15.35
C TYR A 156 -10.24 7.10 -15.17
N GLU A 157 -11.37 7.70 -14.88
CA GLU A 157 -11.52 9.15 -14.69
C GLU A 157 -10.82 9.64 -13.42
N ALA A 158 -10.40 8.74 -12.52
CA ALA A 158 -9.53 9.09 -11.37
C ALA A 158 -8.09 9.41 -11.80
N ASN A 159 -7.69 9.08 -13.02
CA ASN A 159 -6.35 9.32 -13.60
C ASN A 159 -5.17 8.75 -12.75
N MET A 160 -5.42 7.67 -12.02
CA MET A 160 -4.43 7.06 -11.10
C MET A 160 -3.86 5.75 -11.64
N THR A 161 -4.53 5.11 -12.59
CA THR A 161 -4.21 3.77 -13.07
C THR A 161 -4.28 3.73 -14.60
N PRO A 162 -3.43 2.92 -15.27
CA PRO A 162 -3.54 2.70 -16.71
C PRO A 162 -4.93 2.24 -17.13
N LYS A 163 -5.35 2.66 -18.33
CA LYS A 163 -6.71 2.43 -18.83
C LYS A 163 -7.10 0.94 -18.88
N GLU A 164 -6.16 0.09 -19.23
CA GLU A 164 -6.33 -1.37 -19.32
C GLU A 164 -6.50 -2.07 -17.97
N LEU A 165 -6.12 -1.40 -16.87
CA LEU A 165 -6.27 -1.87 -15.50
C LEU A 165 -7.35 -1.11 -14.72
N SER A 166 -8.24 -0.43 -15.42
CA SER A 166 -9.29 0.40 -14.85
C SER A 166 -10.57 0.27 -15.65
N VAL A 167 -11.69 0.68 -15.04
CA VAL A 167 -12.99 0.73 -15.72
C VAL A 167 -13.40 2.17 -16.00
N PRO A 168 -13.98 2.50 -17.16
CA PRO A 168 -14.56 3.82 -17.34
C PRO A 168 -15.78 4.00 -16.43
N ILE A 169 -16.02 5.21 -15.96
CA ILE A 169 -17.16 5.50 -15.07
C ILE A 169 -18.51 5.12 -15.70
N THR A 170 -18.58 5.12 -17.03
CA THR A 170 -19.75 4.70 -17.79
C THR A 170 -20.04 3.20 -17.72
N SER A 171 -19.07 2.39 -17.27
CA SER A 171 -19.24 0.95 -17.06
C SER A 171 -19.69 0.60 -15.63
N LEU A 172 -19.77 1.58 -14.76
CA LEU A 172 -20.33 1.32 -13.42
C LEU A 172 -21.81 0.91 -13.56
N PRO A 173 -22.24 -0.12 -12.83
CA PRO A 173 -23.65 -0.57 -12.88
C PRO A 173 -24.59 0.58 -12.49
N PRO A 174 -25.67 0.83 -13.26
CA PRO A 174 -26.56 1.96 -13.02
C PRO A 174 -27.50 1.73 -11.81
N GLY A 175 -28.13 2.82 -11.35
CA GLY A 175 -29.24 2.79 -10.42
C GLY A 175 -28.87 2.85 -8.93
N TYR A 176 -27.59 2.81 -8.58
CA TYR A 176 -27.17 2.86 -7.17
C TYR A 176 -27.22 4.28 -6.59
N THR A 177 -27.60 4.35 -5.31
CA THR A 177 -27.65 5.60 -4.54
C THR A 177 -26.23 6.09 -4.21
N TYR A 178 -25.31 5.16 -3.94
CA TYR A 178 -23.93 5.45 -3.57
C TYR A 178 -22.99 4.35 -4.08
N TYR A 179 -21.79 4.73 -4.50
CA TYR A 179 -20.73 3.81 -4.94
C TYR A 179 -19.57 3.90 -3.95
N ALA A 180 -19.33 2.81 -3.22
CA ALA A 180 -18.26 2.67 -2.26
C ALA A 180 -17.06 1.99 -2.95
N ALA A 181 -16.06 2.78 -3.33
CA ALA A 181 -14.90 2.34 -4.08
C ALA A 181 -13.65 2.22 -3.20
N GLY A 182 -12.79 1.24 -3.47
CA GLY A 182 -11.44 1.07 -2.92
C GLY A 182 -10.40 0.86 -4.01
N HIS A 183 -9.16 0.52 -3.63
CA HIS A 183 -8.01 0.29 -4.49
C HIS A 183 -7.09 1.52 -4.68
N LEU A 184 -7.63 2.72 -4.74
CA LEU A 184 -6.83 3.91 -4.94
C LEU A 184 -6.43 4.51 -3.59
N HIS A 185 -5.13 4.54 -3.29
CA HIS A 185 -4.59 5.06 -2.03
C HIS A 185 -4.61 6.59 -1.97
N LYS A 186 -5.72 7.17 -2.39
CA LYS A 186 -5.95 8.60 -2.38
C LYS A 186 -7.44 8.88 -2.24
N ARG A 187 -7.79 9.89 -1.45
CA ARG A 187 -9.16 10.41 -1.41
C ARG A 187 -9.54 10.98 -2.78
N ILE A 188 -10.61 10.44 -3.39
CA ILE A 188 -11.13 10.89 -4.68
C ILE A 188 -12.66 10.87 -4.62
N GLU A 189 -13.27 11.93 -5.12
CA GLU A 189 -14.72 12.08 -5.20
C GLU A 189 -15.12 12.30 -6.66
N LEU A 190 -15.87 11.36 -7.19
CA LEU A 190 -16.40 11.37 -8.55
C LEU A 190 -17.93 11.29 -8.51
N ARG A 191 -18.54 11.37 -9.70
CA ARG A 191 -19.97 11.16 -9.90
C ARG A 191 -20.21 10.13 -10.97
N SER A 192 -21.15 9.22 -10.75
CA SER A 192 -21.63 8.30 -11.78
C SER A 192 -22.32 9.05 -12.89
N THR A 193 -22.62 8.39 -14.00
CA THR A 193 -23.38 8.97 -15.13
C THR A 193 -24.77 9.49 -14.72
N GLU A 194 -25.33 8.97 -13.62
CA GLU A 194 -26.62 9.37 -13.07
C GLU A 194 -26.48 10.42 -11.93
N GLY A 195 -25.24 10.87 -11.66
CA GLY A 195 -24.95 11.88 -10.65
C GLY A 195 -24.76 11.36 -9.21
N SER A 196 -24.88 10.07 -8.97
CA SER A 196 -24.63 9.47 -7.64
C SER A 196 -23.16 9.56 -7.26
N PRO A 197 -22.81 9.75 -5.98
CA PRO A 197 -21.43 9.80 -5.52
C PRO A 197 -20.69 8.50 -5.79
N VAL A 198 -19.44 8.62 -6.29
CA VAL A 198 -18.46 7.54 -6.42
C VAL A 198 -17.23 7.96 -5.64
N ASN A 199 -17.07 7.43 -4.44
CA ASN A 199 -16.06 7.90 -3.51
C ASN A 199 -15.01 6.85 -3.24
N TYR A 200 -13.75 7.26 -3.27
CA TYR A 200 -12.58 6.54 -2.78
C TYR A 200 -12.11 7.24 -1.50
N PRO A 201 -12.14 6.61 -0.33
CA PRO A 201 -11.63 7.24 0.89
C PRO A 201 -10.10 7.35 0.91
N GLY A 202 -9.41 6.54 0.12
CA GLY A 202 -8.00 6.28 0.28
C GLY A 202 -7.73 5.35 1.47
N PRO A 203 -6.46 5.20 1.87
CA PRO A 203 -6.12 4.28 2.94
C PRO A 203 -6.65 4.79 4.29
N LEU A 204 -7.07 3.86 5.13
CA LEU A 204 -7.54 4.20 6.48
C LEU A 204 -6.40 4.80 7.32
N PHE A 205 -5.18 4.28 7.18
CA PHE A 205 -3.99 4.72 7.90
C PHE A 205 -2.92 5.23 6.92
N LEU A 206 -2.05 4.36 6.40
CA LEU A 206 -0.94 4.74 5.50
C LEU A 206 -0.88 3.90 4.23
N GLY A 207 -1.82 2.99 4.03
CA GLY A 207 -1.61 1.91 3.08
C GLY A 207 -0.50 0.97 3.58
N TRP A 208 0.34 0.47 2.69
CA TRP A 208 1.36 -0.51 3.03
C TRP A 208 2.77 -0.16 2.51
N SER A 209 2.88 0.82 1.64
CA SER A 209 4.11 1.11 0.91
C SER A 209 4.81 2.38 1.40
N LYS A 210 6.11 2.47 1.12
CA LYS A 210 6.88 3.70 1.35
C LYS A 210 6.39 4.86 0.48
N ALA A 211 5.77 4.56 -0.67
CA ALA A 211 5.15 5.58 -1.52
C ALA A 211 3.90 6.18 -0.86
N ASP A 212 3.13 5.38 -0.14
CA ASP A 212 1.96 5.86 0.61
C ASP A 212 2.41 6.78 1.76
N LEU A 213 3.47 6.39 2.48
CA LEU A 213 4.06 7.23 3.52
C LEU A 213 4.61 8.56 2.94
N GLU A 214 5.23 8.51 1.75
CA GLU A 214 5.64 9.70 1.02
C GLU A 214 4.46 10.60 0.69
N ASN A 215 3.39 10.04 0.11
CA ASN A 215 2.15 10.74 -0.21
C ASN A 215 1.52 11.36 1.05
N TYR A 216 1.53 10.64 2.16
CA TYR A 216 1.05 11.13 3.44
C TYR A 216 1.81 12.39 3.88
N PHE A 217 3.16 12.38 3.86
CA PHE A 217 3.95 13.56 4.22
C PHE A 217 3.85 14.69 3.20
N ARG A 218 3.45 14.41 1.96
CA ARG A 218 3.12 15.41 0.94
C ARG A 218 1.70 15.99 1.08
N GLY A 219 0.92 15.52 2.04
CA GLY A 219 -0.39 16.06 2.37
C GLY A 219 -1.59 15.23 1.92
N SER A 220 -1.39 13.99 1.44
CA SER A 220 -2.52 13.11 1.13
C SER A 220 -3.33 12.79 2.39
N ASP A 221 -4.65 12.75 2.24
CA ASP A 221 -5.56 12.36 3.29
C ASP A 221 -5.53 10.85 3.55
N THR A 222 -5.75 10.49 4.83
CA THR A 222 -6.02 9.13 5.28
C THR A 222 -7.26 9.15 6.17
N GLY A 223 -8.16 8.18 6.01
CA GLY A 223 -9.40 8.18 6.77
C GLY A 223 -10.55 7.45 6.08
N PHE A 224 -11.77 7.91 6.30
CA PHE A 224 -12.98 7.25 5.83
C PHE A 224 -14.15 8.24 5.66
N TYR A 225 -15.22 7.82 5.01
CA TYR A 225 -16.46 8.60 4.92
C TYR A 225 -17.49 8.12 5.93
N ILE A 226 -18.19 9.08 6.56
CA ILE A 226 -19.49 8.87 7.18
C ILE A 226 -20.55 9.32 6.17
N VAL A 227 -21.54 8.48 5.90
CA VAL A 227 -22.55 8.73 4.86
C VAL A 227 -23.93 8.62 5.47
N ASP A 228 -24.74 9.65 5.23
CA ASP A 228 -26.15 9.70 5.61
C ASP A 228 -27.04 9.47 4.37
N LEU A 229 -27.91 8.48 4.44
CA LEU A 229 -28.93 8.18 3.44
C LEU A 229 -30.31 8.59 3.95
N GLU A 230 -30.95 9.56 3.29
CA GLU A 230 -32.32 10.00 3.55
C GLU A 230 -33.22 9.61 2.39
N GLY A 231 -33.82 8.43 2.44
CA GLY A 231 -34.73 7.96 1.39
C GLY A 231 -34.04 7.88 0.03
N ASP A 232 -34.68 8.44 -0.99
CA ASP A 232 -34.15 8.49 -2.38
C ASP A 232 -33.36 9.78 -2.69
N SER A 233 -33.08 10.60 -1.67
CA SER A 233 -32.32 11.84 -1.85
C SER A 233 -30.81 11.54 -2.08
N ASN A 234 -30.10 12.53 -2.65
CA ASN A 234 -28.65 12.41 -2.78
C ASN A 234 -28.00 12.22 -1.39
N PRO A 235 -27.13 11.23 -1.21
CA PRO A 235 -26.44 11.00 0.04
C PRO A 235 -25.65 12.23 0.48
N ARG A 236 -25.70 12.52 1.77
CA ARG A 236 -24.74 13.43 2.40
C ARG A 236 -23.58 12.60 2.89
N PHE A 237 -22.37 13.11 2.76
CA PHE A 237 -21.18 12.42 3.26
C PHE A 237 -20.16 13.42 3.80
N GLU A 238 -19.50 13.01 4.86
CA GLU A 238 -18.42 13.73 5.54
C GLU A 238 -17.16 12.86 5.52
N TYR A 239 -16.01 13.45 5.21
CA TYR A 239 -14.73 12.78 5.33
C TYR A 239 -14.13 12.98 6.71
N VAL A 240 -13.84 11.88 7.40
CA VAL A 240 -13.17 11.87 8.70
C VAL A 240 -11.69 11.53 8.49
N SER A 241 -10.82 12.51 8.71
CA SER A 241 -9.38 12.32 8.60
C SER A 241 -8.83 11.64 9.86
N LEU A 242 -7.98 10.62 9.66
CA LEU A 242 -7.24 9.92 10.71
C LEU A 242 -5.74 10.26 10.71
N ARG A 243 -5.37 11.41 10.18
CA ARG A 243 -3.97 11.85 10.21
C ARG A 243 -3.49 12.01 11.66
N GLY A 244 -2.58 11.13 12.08
CA GLY A 244 -2.06 11.14 13.47
C GLY A 244 -0.54 10.92 13.56
N ILE A 245 0.15 10.71 12.41
CA ILE A 245 1.60 10.51 12.40
C ILE A 245 2.30 11.83 12.33
N GLN A 246 3.12 12.10 13.32
CA GLN A 246 4.06 13.21 13.30
C GLN A 246 5.34 12.78 12.59
N GLY A 247 5.91 13.66 11.79
CA GLY A 247 7.11 13.36 11.03
C GLY A 247 7.26 14.20 9.79
N GLY A 248 8.12 13.77 8.89
CA GLY A 248 8.36 14.48 7.64
C GLY A 248 9.21 13.70 6.65
N LEU A 249 9.34 14.29 5.47
CA LEU A 249 10.04 13.75 4.32
C LEU A 249 11.36 14.52 4.10
N VAL A 250 12.45 13.75 4.03
CA VAL A 250 13.77 14.21 3.60
C VAL A 250 14.01 13.71 2.18
N GLU A 251 14.05 14.60 1.19
CA GLU A 251 14.33 14.24 -0.20
C GLU A 251 15.72 14.68 -0.62
N VAL A 252 16.48 13.74 -1.19
CA VAL A 252 17.84 13.96 -1.68
C VAL A 252 17.97 13.38 -3.08
N SER A 253 18.48 14.20 -4.00
CA SER A 253 18.91 13.72 -5.33
C SER A 253 20.36 13.28 -5.27
N ALA A 254 20.62 12.07 -5.78
CA ALA A 254 21.94 11.51 -5.96
C ALA A 254 22.51 11.76 -7.37
N GLU A 255 21.74 12.41 -8.24
CA GLU A 255 22.11 12.56 -9.65
C GLU A 255 23.43 13.29 -9.81
N GLY A 256 24.43 12.59 -10.35
CA GLY A 256 25.77 13.11 -10.60
C GLY A 256 26.60 13.40 -9.35
N ARG A 257 26.17 12.97 -8.16
CA ARG A 257 26.83 13.25 -6.87
C ARG A 257 27.52 12.01 -6.31
N SER A 258 28.56 12.21 -5.53
CA SER A 258 29.21 11.13 -4.78
C SER A 258 28.35 10.63 -3.61
N ALA A 259 28.54 9.40 -3.17
CA ALA A 259 27.88 8.86 -1.98
C ALA A 259 28.12 9.72 -0.73
N ALA A 260 29.31 10.29 -0.58
CA ALA A 260 29.65 11.19 0.53
C ALA A 260 28.85 12.49 0.52
N GLU A 261 28.69 13.13 -0.65
CA GLU A 261 27.87 14.36 -0.80
C GLU A 261 26.39 14.09 -0.54
N VAL A 262 25.88 12.94 -1.00
CA VAL A 262 24.51 12.51 -0.74
C VAL A 262 24.28 12.31 0.77
N LEU A 263 25.21 11.63 1.46
CA LEU A 263 25.11 11.43 2.90
C LEU A 263 25.17 12.73 3.69
N SER A 264 26.05 13.66 3.31
CA SER A 264 26.14 14.97 3.94
C SER A 264 24.81 15.75 3.84
N ASP A 265 24.17 15.71 2.67
CA ASP A 265 22.87 16.36 2.44
C ASP A 265 21.73 15.67 3.21
N VAL A 266 21.76 14.35 3.27
CA VAL A 266 20.81 13.56 4.10
C VAL A 266 20.94 13.95 5.58
N GLU A 267 22.17 14.02 6.11
CA GLU A 267 22.41 14.40 7.50
C GLU A 267 21.92 15.81 7.81
N GLU A 268 22.28 16.79 6.95
CA GLU A 268 21.89 18.20 7.13
C GLU A 268 20.36 18.34 7.13
N LYS A 269 19.69 17.79 6.12
CA LYS A 269 18.23 17.90 5.98
C LYS A 269 17.50 17.16 7.10
N THR A 270 18.02 16.00 7.50
CA THR A 270 17.47 15.25 8.64
C THR A 270 17.59 16.04 9.91
N PHE A 271 18.77 16.59 10.20
CA PHE A 271 19.00 17.40 11.41
C PHE A 271 18.06 18.62 11.46
N LYS A 272 17.86 19.28 10.32
CA LYS A 272 16.92 20.41 10.22
C LYS A 272 15.47 19.97 10.48
N LEU A 273 15.07 18.83 9.95
CA LEU A 273 13.71 18.30 10.13
C LEU A 273 13.44 17.92 11.58
N ILE A 274 14.32 17.10 12.19
CA ILE A 274 14.10 16.57 13.55
C ILE A 274 14.15 17.68 14.62
N GLY A 275 14.83 18.80 14.35
CA GLY A 275 14.87 19.93 15.27
C GLY A 275 13.49 20.56 15.58
N GLY A 276 12.48 20.28 14.76
CA GLY A 276 11.10 20.73 14.94
C GLY A 276 10.12 19.60 15.32
N LEU A 277 10.59 18.37 15.48
CA LEU A 277 9.73 17.19 15.68
C LEU A 277 9.86 16.63 17.11
N PRO A 278 8.78 16.16 17.73
CA PRO A 278 8.85 15.45 18.99
C PRO A 278 9.47 14.05 18.81
N SER A 279 9.99 13.49 19.89
CA SER A 279 10.46 12.10 19.95
C SER A 279 9.35 11.12 19.52
N GLY A 280 9.71 10.04 18.83
CA GLY A 280 8.78 9.07 18.25
C GLY A 280 8.18 9.49 16.90
N SER A 281 8.60 10.65 16.36
CA SER A 281 8.20 11.06 15.01
C SER A 281 8.88 10.21 13.93
N VAL A 282 8.22 10.11 12.78
CA VAL A 282 8.71 9.33 11.63
C VAL A 282 9.47 10.23 10.65
N VAL A 283 10.68 9.82 10.30
CA VAL A 283 11.52 10.48 9.29
C VAL A 283 11.59 9.55 8.07
N LEU A 284 10.95 9.93 6.98
CA LEU A 284 11.09 9.24 5.70
C LEU A 284 12.24 9.89 4.91
N ILE A 285 13.28 9.10 4.61
CA ILE A 285 14.37 9.52 3.74
C ILE A 285 14.13 8.93 2.35
N LYS A 286 13.95 9.77 1.35
CA LYS A 286 13.85 9.40 -0.06
C LYS A 286 15.12 9.82 -0.80
N ILE A 287 15.76 8.85 -1.46
CA ILE A 287 16.93 9.11 -2.28
C ILE A 287 16.65 8.58 -3.69
N SER A 288 16.90 9.41 -4.69
CA SER A 288 16.70 9.07 -6.10
C SER A 288 17.84 9.61 -6.98
N GLY A 289 18.02 8.99 -8.13
CA GLY A 289 19.07 9.38 -9.09
C GLY A 289 20.27 8.43 -9.06
N ARG A 290 21.25 8.70 -9.91
CA ARG A 290 22.46 7.89 -10.08
C ARG A 290 23.66 8.55 -9.43
N LEU A 291 24.38 7.79 -8.61
CA LEU A 291 25.65 8.22 -8.03
C LEU A 291 26.71 8.42 -9.13
N SER A 292 27.57 9.40 -8.95
CA SER A 292 28.79 9.56 -9.79
C SER A 292 29.95 8.73 -9.28
N THR A 293 30.07 8.57 -7.96
CA THR A 293 31.12 7.77 -7.28
C THR A 293 30.61 7.23 -5.95
N GLY A 294 31.21 6.15 -5.45
CA GLY A 294 30.75 5.42 -4.29
C GLY A 294 29.62 4.45 -4.65
N THR A 295 28.97 3.86 -3.65
CA THR A 295 27.98 2.81 -3.82
C THR A 295 26.72 3.06 -3.02
N ARG A 296 25.60 2.45 -3.44
CA ARG A 296 24.35 2.39 -2.66
C ARG A 296 24.57 1.81 -1.27
N ALA A 297 25.47 0.82 -1.16
CA ALA A 297 25.80 0.20 0.12
C ALA A 297 26.44 1.21 1.10
N GLU A 298 27.34 2.07 0.62
CA GLU A 298 27.93 3.14 1.43
C GLU A 298 26.85 4.11 1.95
N VAL A 299 25.93 4.50 1.08
CA VAL A 299 24.79 5.36 1.46
C VAL A 299 23.93 4.68 2.54
N SER A 300 23.58 3.42 2.33
CA SER A 300 22.76 2.65 3.29
C SER A 300 23.45 2.52 4.65
N ILE A 301 24.76 2.25 4.68
CA ILE A 301 25.56 2.18 5.92
C ILE A 301 25.59 3.55 6.62
N GLY A 302 25.75 4.63 5.87
CA GLY A 302 25.71 5.99 6.41
C GLY A 302 24.39 6.33 7.07
N ILE A 303 23.28 6.01 6.41
CA ILE A 303 21.92 6.23 6.97
C ILE A 303 21.68 5.37 8.22
N GLU A 304 22.17 4.13 8.23
CA GLU A 304 22.04 3.30 9.42
C GLU A 304 22.83 3.86 10.63
N LYS A 305 23.97 4.51 10.41
CA LYS A 305 24.68 5.24 11.45
C LYS A 305 23.89 6.44 11.95
N LEU A 306 23.25 7.19 11.02
CA LEU A 306 22.38 8.32 11.35
C LEU A 306 21.18 7.87 12.20
N ARG A 307 20.53 6.77 11.80
CA ARG A 307 19.44 6.12 12.54
C ARG A 307 19.85 5.75 13.98
N ARG A 308 21.02 5.15 14.15
CA ARG A 308 21.53 4.80 15.49
C ARG A 308 21.84 6.03 16.35
N LYS A 309 22.32 7.10 15.74
CA LYS A 309 22.62 8.36 16.43
C LYS A 309 21.37 9.07 16.94
N HIS A 310 20.24 8.90 16.24
CA HIS A 310 18.95 9.55 16.53
C HIS A 310 17.85 8.51 16.78
N GLY A 311 18.15 7.52 17.63
CA GLY A 311 17.26 6.40 17.94
C GLY A 311 15.94 6.76 18.63
N GLU A 312 15.74 8.03 18.98
CA GLU A 312 14.48 8.58 19.46
C GLU A 312 13.46 8.85 18.34
N TYR A 313 13.87 8.75 17.06
CA TYR A 313 13.01 8.88 15.86
C TYR A 313 12.91 7.57 15.11
N GLU A 314 11.80 7.39 14.39
CA GLU A 314 11.59 6.24 13.52
C GLU A 314 11.98 6.58 12.08
N PHE A 315 12.97 5.86 11.55
CA PHE A 315 13.48 6.09 10.20
C PHE A 315 12.93 5.06 9.21
N GLU A 316 12.31 5.55 8.15
CA GLU A 316 11.96 4.78 6.95
C GLU A 316 12.79 5.28 5.75
N ILE A 317 13.25 4.36 4.91
CA ILE A 317 14.17 4.69 3.80
C ILE A 317 13.55 4.23 2.48
N ASN A 318 13.36 5.15 1.55
CA ASN A 318 12.95 4.87 0.17
C ASN A 318 14.10 5.19 -0.79
N ASP A 319 14.90 4.18 -1.09
CA ASP A 319 16.07 4.25 -1.98
C ASP A 319 15.90 3.41 -3.26
N ARG A 320 14.66 3.02 -3.58
CA ARG A 320 14.35 2.17 -4.76
C ARG A 320 14.82 2.78 -6.08
N GLN A 321 14.87 4.11 -6.15
CA GLN A 321 15.31 4.87 -7.33
C GLN A 321 16.76 5.31 -7.25
N LEU A 322 17.52 4.89 -6.23
CA LEU A 322 18.96 5.14 -6.15
C LEU A 322 19.71 4.09 -6.98
N ALA A 323 20.55 4.53 -7.89
CA ALA A 323 21.38 3.69 -8.71
C ALA A 323 22.87 3.92 -8.42
N ASP A 324 23.67 2.86 -8.49
CA ASP A 324 25.13 2.95 -8.48
C ASP A 324 25.63 3.68 -9.74
N PRO A 325 26.87 4.17 -9.75
CA PRO A 325 27.48 4.72 -10.94
C PRO A 325 27.35 3.76 -12.12
N GLU A 326 27.27 4.28 -13.33
CA GLU A 326 27.37 3.41 -14.50
C GLU A 326 28.70 2.67 -14.44
N GLU A 327 28.63 1.34 -14.50
CA GLU A 327 29.82 0.59 -14.82
C GLU A 327 30.29 1.10 -16.18
N VAL A 328 31.44 1.77 -16.21
CA VAL A 328 32.10 2.06 -17.48
C VAL A 328 32.33 0.67 -18.08
N GLU A 329 31.63 0.32 -19.14
CA GLU A 329 31.97 -0.84 -19.95
C GLU A 329 33.40 -0.61 -20.40
N VAL A 330 34.35 -1.11 -19.63
CA VAL A 330 35.72 -1.26 -20.10
C VAL A 330 35.60 -2.26 -21.23
N GLU A 331 35.78 -1.79 -22.47
CA GLU A 331 35.79 -2.65 -23.65
C GLU A 331 36.50 -3.96 -23.26
N ARG A 332 35.73 -5.07 -23.32
CA ARG A 332 36.28 -6.42 -23.13
C ARG A 332 37.21 -6.73 -24.29
N GLY A 333 38.41 -6.16 -24.23
CA GLY A 333 39.51 -6.51 -25.10
C GLY A 333 40.55 -7.32 -24.30
N GLU A 334 41.40 -8.05 -24.99
CA GLU A 334 42.47 -8.90 -24.44
C GLU A 334 43.32 -8.25 -23.33
N ARG A 335 43.28 -6.92 -23.19
CA ARG A 335 43.96 -6.16 -22.14
C ARG A 335 43.28 -6.16 -20.77
N PHE A 336 42.02 -6.56 -20.64
CA PHE A 336 41.33 -6.59 -19.35
C PHE A 336 41.81 -7.76 -18.51
N GLU A 337 41.93 -8.94 -19.14
CA GLU A 337 42.44 -10.14 -18.47
C GLU A 337 43.90 -9.95 -18.03
N GLU A 338 44.74 -9.35 -18.85
CA GLU A 338 46.12 -9.03 -18.48
C GLU A 338 46.23 -8.02 -17.33
N ARG A 339 45.35 -6.99 -17.27
CA ARG A 339 45.33 -6.01 -16.17
C ARG A 339 44.75 -6.60 -14.89
N ALA A 340 43.69 -7.40 -14.95
CA ALA A 340 43.14 -8.10 -13.81
C ALA A 340 44.16 -9.10 -13.22
N LEU A 341 44.87 -9.84 -14.08
CA LEU A 341 45.93 -10.75 -13.70
C LEU A 341 47.15 -10.03 -13.06
N THR A 342 47.51 -8.88 -13.59
CA THR A 342 48.62 -8.07 -13.04
C THR A 342 48.26 -7.50 -11.66
N LYS A 343 47.02 -7.09 -11.46
CA LYS A 343 46.51 -6.56 -10.18
C LYS A 343 46.38 -7.65 -9.13
N LEU A 344 45.84 -8.80 -9.50
CA LEU A 344 45.75 -9.99 -8.64
C LEU A 344 47.13 -10.50 -8.22
N ALA A 345 48.11 -10.56 -9.19
CA ALA A 345 49.46 -10.98 -8.88
C ALA A 345 50.21 -10.00 -7.94
N ALA A 346 49.83 -8.73 -7.91
CA ALA A 346 50.43 -7.73 -7.02
C ALA A 346 49.85 -7.79 -5.59
N GLU A 347 48.64 -8.28 -5.41
CA GLU A 347 47.95 -8.36 -4.12
C GLU A 347 48.18 -9.69 -3.36
N PHE A 348 48.62 -10.73 -4.05
CA PHE A 348 48.85 -12.03 -3.42
C PHE A 348 50.36 -12.35 -3.36
N PRO A 349 50.90 -12.72 -2.19
CA PRO A 349 52.36 -12.99 -2.02
C PRO A 349 52.81 -14.35 -2.59
N VAL A 350 51.99 -15.03 -3.34
CA VAL A 350 52.27 -16.32 -3.97
C VAL A 350 52.44 -16.14 -5.48
N LYS A 351 53.59 -16.54 -6.03
CA LYS A 351 53.79 -16.59 -7.48
C LYS A 351 52.87 -17.64 -8.09
N VAL A 352 51.76 -17.20 -8.64
CA VAL A 352 50.83 -18.05 -9.41
C VAL A 352 51.19 -17.85 -10.89
N GLU A 353 51.44 -18.96 -11.59
CA GLU A 353 51.71 -18.91 -13.04
C GLU A 353 50.47 -18.39 -13.79
N PRO A 354 50.60 -17.42 -14.70
CA PRO A 354 49.49 -16.83 -15.46
C PRO A 354 48.60 -17.86 -16.17
N SER A 355 49.22 -18.96 -16.65
CA SER A 355 48.53 -20.11 -17.29
C SER A 355 47.53 -20.82 -16.37
N PHE A 356 47.83 -20.90 -15.09
CA PHE A 356 46.92 -21.50 -14.10
C PHE A 356 45.66 -20.65 -13.85
N ILE A 357 45.83 -19.33 -13.82
CA ILE A 357 44.71 -18.41 -13.62
C ILE A 357 43.82 -18.38 -14.87
N GLN A 358 44.41 -18.41 -16.08
CA GLN A 358 43.62 -18.54 -17.30
C GLN A 358 42.84 -19.85 -17.36
N GLN A 359 43.40 -20.97 -16.95
CA GLN A 359 42.71 -22.25 -16.86
C GLN A 359 41.58 -22.19 -15.84
N LEU A 360 41.77 -21.55 -14.68
CA LEU A 360 40.76 -21.40 -13.65
C LEU A 360 39.55 -20.57 -14.12
N ILE A 361 39.82 -19.43 -14.79
CA ILE A 361 38.78 -18.59 -15.38
C ILE A 361 38.00 -19.32 -16.47
N HIS A 362 38.68 -20.08 -17.31
CA HIS A 362 38.06 -20.88 -18.35
C HIS A 362 37.17 -21.96 -17.74
N THR A 363 37.62 -22.69 -16.71
CA THR A 363 36.87 -23.75 -16.02
C THR A 363 35.68 -23.19 -15.28
N LEU A 364 35.79 -22.03 -14.62
CA LEU A 364 34.67 -21.38 -13.93
C LEU A 364 33.67 -20.72 -14.89
N GLY A 365 34.10 -20.40 -16.11
CA GLY A 365 33.20 -19.88 -17.15
C GLY A 365 32.43 -20.97 -17.91
N GLU A 366 32.87 -22.21 -17.88
CA GLU A 366 32.20 -23.35 -18.54
C GLU A 366 31.16 -24.09 -17.66
N GLU A 367 31.20 -23.92 -16.32
CA GLU A 367 30.20 -24.52 -15.41
C GLU A 367 28.99 -23.59 -15.19
N GLN A 368 28.17 -23.39 -16.23
CA GLN A 368 26.74 -23.15 -16.03
C GLN A 368 25.99 -24.46 -16.31
N PRO A 369 25.42 -25.11 -15.29
CA PRO A 369 24.51 -26.22 -15.57
C PRO A 369 23.24 -25.67 -16.26
N GLU A 370 23.01 -26.13 -17.49
CA GLU A 370 21.70 -26.07 -18.12
C GLU A 370 20.69 -26.79 -17.22
N GLY A 371 19.71 -26.09 -16.71
CA GLY A 371 18.56 -26.72 -16.07
C GLY A 371 18.18 -26.20 -14.68
N MET A 372 17.83 -24.92 -14.56
CA MET A 372 16.86 -24.49 -13.54
C MET A 372 15.83 -23.58 -14.20
N THR A 373 14.83 -24.18 -14.80
CA THR A 373 13.54 -23.55 -15.10
C THR A 373 12.87 -23.20 -13.78
N LYS A 374 12.42 -21.96 -13.71
CA LYS A 374 11.62 -21.39 -12.63
C LYS A 374 10.40 -22.28 -12.36
N ALA A 375 10.23 -22.70 -11.13
CA ALA A 375 8.95 -23.06 -10.55
C ALA A 375 8.44 -21.88 -9.69
#